data_93bb008381d31e0edd1d549823702041
#
_entry.id   93bb008381d31e0edd1d549823702041
#
_cell.length_a   1.000
_cell.length_b   1.000
_cell.length_c   1.000
_cell.angle_alpha   90.00
_cell.angle_beta   90.00
_cell.angle_gamma   90.00
#
_symmetry.space_group_name_H-M   'P 1'
#
loop_
_entity.id
_entity.type
_entity.pdbx_description
1 polymer ?
#
loop_
_entity_poly.entity_id
_entity_poly.type
_entity_poly.pdbx_seq_one_letter_code
_entity_poly.pdbx_strand_id
1 'polypeptide(L)'
;TTLRAQKTVELAYVFYEPPVGQPMGITFLYTDGVHGYQPVEPDQPYQVTCPPRRALRHFIHSSKKEKLKQLAGACFSLLALPYRHCKVQPKQVTFLSNRSNRLSGNIKSVFLEMTKVPGVEITVLCHKGNLLHSLPVLRQFLRLYATSQVVFVDDYYHLLSYVKKKPEVQLVQLWHACGAFKTFGYSRQGEQALPQGSPNHRQYDYAIVSSQQVCPCYAEGFGIDLQKVLPLGSPRCDRFADDRYKAAFT
;
A
#
# COMPACT_ATOMS: atom_id res chain seq x y z
N THR A 1 5.72 -17.85 26.35
CA THR A 1 5.53 -16.78 27.37
C THR A 1 4.49 -15.81 26.85
N THR A 2 3.33 -15.75 27.50
CA THR A 2 2.24 -14.86 27.13
C THR A 2 2.63 -13.43 27.52
N LEU A 3 3.02 -12.60 26.56
CA LEU A 3 3.26 -11.18 26.78
C LEU A 3 1.93 -10.50 27.08
N ARG A 4 1.71 -10.09 28.33
CA ARG A 4 0.54 -9.30 28.71
C ARG A 4 0.62 -7.92 28.05
N ALA A 5 -0.47 -7.51 27.40
CA ALA A 5 -0.63 -6.31 26.58
C ALA A 5 -0.50 -4.95 27.31
N GLN A 6 0.26 -4.85 28.39
CA GLN A 6 0.49 -3.62 29.14
C GLN A 6 1.92 -3.06 29.03
N LYS A 7 2.81 -3.74 28.34
CA LYS A 7 4.19 -3.26 28.14
C LYS A 7 4.42 -2.95 26.67
N THR A 8 5.02 -1.83 26.41
CA THR A 8 5.50 -1.45 25.07
C THR A 8 6.66 -2.38 24.75
N VAL A 9 6.49 -3.20 23.72
CA VAL A 9 7.56 -4.08 23.21
C VAL A 9 8.20 -3.36 22.03
N GLU A 10 9.45 -2.98 22.17
CA GLU A 10 10.25 -2.51 21.05
C GLU A 10 10.91 -3.69 20.35
N LEU A 11 10.67 -3.78 19.02
CA LEU A 11 11.32 -4.74 18.16
C LEU A 11 12.46 -4.05 17.42
N ALA A 12 13.68 -4.51 17.63
CA ALA A 12 14.85 -4.09 16.87
C ALA A 12 15.27 -5.17 15.89
N TYR A 13 15.80 -4.74 14.73
CA TYR A 13 16.38 -5.63 13.74
C TYR A 13 17.90 -5.48 13.80
N VAL A 14 18.60 -6.57 13.93
CA VAL A 14 20.05 -6.59 13.78
C VAL A 14 20.37 -7.34 12.49
N PHE A 15 20.96 -6.62 11.53
CA PHE A 15 21.60 -7.27 10.39
C PHE A 15 22.94 -7.81 10.86
N TYR A 16 23.06 -9.11 10.75
CA TYR A 16 24.30 -9.80 11.11
C TYR A 16 24.92 -10.31 9.81
N GLU A 17 26.16 -9.88 9.53
CA GLU A 17 26.97 -10.46 8.46
C GLU A 17 27.54 -11.79 8.94
N PRO A 18 27.10 -12.92 8.38
CA PRO A 18 27.65 -14.22 8.76
C PRO A 18 29.08 -14.36 8.22
N PRO A 19 29.89 -15.24 8.82
CA PRO A 19 31.17 -15.64 8.25
C PRO A 19 31.01 -16.11 6.80
N VAL A 20 32.02 -15.87 5.97
CA VAL A 20 32.01 -16.21 4.55
C VAL A 20 31.51 -17.62 4.30
N GLY A 21 30.41 -17.77 3.55
CA GLY A 21 29.82 -19.08 3.20
C GLY A 21 28.54 -19.45 3.95
N GLN A 22 28.03 -18.63 4.87
CA GLN A 22 26.74 -18.83 5.50
C GLN A 22 25.67 -17.87 4.97
N PRO A 23 24.39 -18.27 4.89
CA PRO A 23 23.31 -17.37 4.46
C PRO A 23 23.14 -16.22 5.46
N MET A 24 22.86 -15.01 4.96
CA MET A 24 22.49 -13.88 5.80
C MET A 24 21.27 -14.23 6.66
N GLY A 25 21.39 -14.09 7.97
CA GLY A 25 20.31 -14.26 8.92
C GLY A 25 19.78 -12.91 9.42
N ILE A 26 18.50 -12.86 9.71
CA ILE A 26 17.90 -11.72 10.44
C ILE A 26 17.51 -12.26 11.81
N THR A 27 18.11 -11.73 12.86
CA THR A 27 17.69 -12.02 14.22
C THR A 27 16.76 -10.93 14.72
N PHE A 28 15.56 -11.31 15.14
CA PHE A 28 14.64 -10.41 15.80
C PHE A 28 14.98 -10.36 17.28
N LEU A 29 15.12 -9.14 17.80
CA LEU A 29 15.31 -8.90 19.21
C LEU A 29 14.07 -8.22 19.77
N TYR A 30 13.66 -8.58 20.95
CA TYR A 30 12.61 -7.88 21.68
C TYR A 30 13.14 -7.35 23.01
N THR A 31 12.53 -6.28 23.52
CA THR A 31 12.80 -5.80 24.88
C THR A 31 11.50 -5.58 25.63
N ASP A 32 11.48 -5.95 26.89
CA ASP A 32 10.39 -5.61 27.80
C ASP A 32 10.65 -4.29 28.55
N GLY A 33 11.73 -3.58 28.20
CA GLY A 33 12.17 -2.34 28.85
C GLY A 33 12.89 -2.53 30.18
N VAL A 34 13.07 -3.77 30.65
CA VAL A 34 13.72 -4.11 31.94
C VAL A 34 15.00 -4.90 31.75
N HIS A 35 14.99 -5.88 30.84
CA HIS A 35 16.08 -6.86 30.69
C HIS A 35 16.95 -6.64 29.43
N GLY A 36 16.77 -5.52 28.74
CA GLY A 36 17.46 -5.28 27.47
C GLY A 36 16.91 -6.13 26.32
N TYR A 37 17.60 -6.10 25.16
CA TYR A 37 17.17 -6.82 23.97
C TYR A 37 17.51 -8.31 24.10
N GLN A 38 16.49 -9.15 23.93
CA GLN A 38 16.59 -10.62 23.97
C GLN A 38 16.31 -11.18 22.57
N PRO A 39 17.03 -12.23 22.11
CA PRO A 39 16.71 -12.87 20.83
C PRO A 39 15.35 -13.56 20.91
N VAL A 40 14.61 -13.45 19.80
CA VAL A 40 13.34 -14.13 19.62
C VAL A 40 13.61 -15.54 19.10
N GLU A 41 13.24 -16.56 19.85
CA GLU A 41 13.38 -17.94 19.41
C GLU A 41 12.33 -18.27 18.34
N PRO A 42 12.74 -18.86 17.20
CA PRO A 42 11.88 -19.00 16.02
C PRO A 42 10.69 -19.97 16.19
N ASP A 43 10.70 -20.81 17.21
CA ASP A 43 9.73 -21.90 17.36
C ASP A 43 8.57 -21.62 18.33
N GLN A 44 8.45 -20.40 18.86
CA GLN A 44 7.33 -20.05 19.74
C GLN A 44 6.31 -19.15 19.04
N PRO A 45 5.06 -19.61 18.85
CA PRO A 45 4.01 -18.74 18.28
C PRO A 45 3.65 -17.64 19.28
N TYR A 46 3.86 -16.38 18.87
CA TYR A 46 3.44 -15.22 19.64
C TYR A 46 1.92 -15.06 19.54
N GLN A 47 1.19 -15.37 20.61
CA GLN A 47 -0.22 -15.02 20.72
C GLN A 47 -0.36 -13.63 21.35
N VAL A 48 -0.69 -12.66 20.53
CA VAL A 48 -1.10 -11.33 21.00
C VAL A 48 -2.58 -11.38 21.35
N THR A 49 -2.90 -11.53 22.62
CA THR A 49 -4.28 -11.41 23.11
C THR A 49 -4.59 -9.95 23.38
N CYS A 50 -5.31 -9.29 22.49
CA CYS A 50 -5.91 -7.98 22.76
C CYS A 50 -7.11 -8.14 23.72
N PRO A 51 -7.17 -7.41 24.84
CA PRO A 51 -8.33 -7.46 25.73
C PRO A 51 -9.57 -6.86 25.04
N PRO A 52 -10.72 -7.56 25.05
CA PRO A 52 -11.92 -7.20 24.29
C PRO A 52 -12.60 -5.88 24.73
N ARG A 53 -12.26 -5.35 25.91
CA ARG A 53 -12.92 -4.15 26.46
C ARG A 53 -12.53 -2.80 25.83
N ARG A 54 -11.39 -2.69 25.12
CA ARG A 54 -11.00 -1.44 24.43
C ARG A 54 -11.70 -1.26 23.09
N ALA A 55 -12.06 -2.34 22.42
CA ALA A 55 -12.80 -2.27 21.14
C ALA A 55 -14.18 -1.61 21.29
N LEU A 56 -14.87 -1.87 22.40
CA LEU A 56 -16.22 -1.32 22.63
C LEU A 56 -16.22 0.18 22.94
N ARG A 57 -15.22 0.71 23.66
CA ARG A 57 -15.10 2.15 23.94
C ARG A 57 -14.75 2.95 22.68
N HIS A 58 -13.98 2.40 21.79
CA HIS A 58 -13.66 3.05 20.50
C HIS A 58 -14.90 3.13 19.60
N PHE A 59 -15.76 2.10 19.61
CA PHE A 59 -16.99 2.05 18.82
C PHE A 59 -18.01 3.14 19.22
N ILE A 60 -18.06 3.51 20.48
CA ILE A 60 -19.02 4.51 21.00
C ILE A 60 -18.54 5.95 20.74
N HIS A 61 -17.22 6.23 20.75
CA HIS A 61 -16.66 7.58 20.57
C HIS A 61 -16.34 7.97 19.13
N SER A 62 -16.11 7.00 18.22
CA SER A 62 -15.84 7.25 16.80
C SER A 62 -17.11 7.58 15.99
N SER A 63 -18.29 7.43 16.60
CA SER A 63 -19.58 7.35 15.89
C SER A 63 -19.92 8.54 14.98
N LYS A 64 -19.54 9.78 15.35
CA LYS A 64 -19.86 10.96 14.50
C LYS A 64 -18.91 11.11 13.29
N LYS A 65 -17.60 10.96 13.53
CA LYS A 65 -16.60 11.06 12.44
C LYS A 65 -16.70 9.91 11.46
N GLU A 66 -17.00 8.69 11.93
CA GLU A 66 -17.20 7.53 11.06
C GLU A 66 -18.49 7.60 10.25
N LYS A 67 -19.59 8.03 10.87
CA LYS A 67 -20.84 8.28 10.14
C LYS A 67 -20.67 9.33 9.07
N LEU A 68 -19.93 10.42 9.36
CA LEU A 68 -19.62 11.44 8.34
C LEU A 68 -18.75 10.89 7.22
N LYS A 69 -17.75 10.07 7.52
CA LYS A 69 -16.94 9.37 6.50
C LYS A 69 -17.76 8.39 5.66
N GLN A 70 -18.66 7.63 6.29
CA GLN A 70 -19.56 6.71 5.58
C GLN A 70 -20.52 7.48 4.68
N LEU A 71 -21.08 8.58 5.15
CA LEU A 71 -21.96 9.45 4.34
C LEU A 71 -21.19 10.04 3.16
N ALA A 72 -19.99 10.58 3.40
CA ALA A 72 -19.12 11.09 2.35
C ALA A 72 -18.76 9.99 1.33
N GLY A 73 -18.48 8.78 1.80
CA GLY A 73 -18.25 7.61 0.96
C GLY A 73 -19.47 7.21 0.12
N ALA A 74 -20.67 7.25 0.71
CA ALA A 74 -21.92 6.98 0.00
C ALA A 74 -22.19 8.05 -1.08
N CYS A 75 -22.03 9.33 -0.76
CA CYS A 75 -22.13 10.42 -1.74
C CYS A 75 -21.12 10.26 -2.87
N PHE A 76 -19.88 9.87 -2.53
CA PHE A 76 -18.85 9.61 -3.54
C PHE A 76 -19.19 8.42 -4.42
N SER A 77 -19.74 7.35 -3.84
CA SER A 77 -20.22 6.18 -4.60
C SER A 77 -21.36 6.54 -5.55
N LEU A 78 -22.26 7.45 -5.15
CA LEU A 78 -23.32 7.98 -6.02
C LEU A 78 -22.75 8.79 -7.18
N LEU A 79 -21.75 9.65 -6.93
CA LEU A 79 -21.05 10.40 -7.98
C LEU A 79 -20.33 9.49 -8.98
N ALA A 80 -19.94 8.29 -8.56
CA ALA A 80 -19.31 7.30 -9.42
C ALA A 80 -20.29 6.51 -10.30
N LEU A 81 -21.60 6.51 -9.98
CA LEU A 81 -22.62 5.71 -10.70
C LEU A 81 -22.64 5.94 -12.22
N PRO A 82 -22.61 7.17 -12.75
CA PRO A 82 -22.64 7.39 -14.20
C PRO A 82 -21.47 6.72 -14.93
N TYR A 83 -20.31 6.62 -14.26
CA TYR A 83 -19.11 6.04 -14.85
C TYR A 83 -19.11 4.50 -14.87
N ARG A 84 -20.02 3.84 -14.15
CA ARG A 84 -20.20 2.38 -14.18
C ARG A 84 -20.56 1.87 -15.56
N HIS A 85 -21.31 2.65 -16.33
CA HIS A 85 -21.77 2.29 -17.68
C HIS A 85 -20.74 2.63 -18.78
N CYS A 86 -19.68 3.39 -18.47
CA CYS A 86 -18.63 3.66 -19.42
C CYS A 86 -17.88 2.35 -19.78
N LYS A 87 -17.62 2.13 -21.05
CA LYS A 87 -16.81 0.96 -21.49
C LYS A 87 -15.36 1.14 -21.09
N VAL A 88 -14.73 0.06 -20.65
CA VAL A 88 -13.28 0.02 -20.46
C VAL A 88 -12.62 0.10 -21.84
N GLN A 89 -11.67 1.01 -21.99
CA GLN A 89 -10.93 1.23 -23.22
C GLN A 89 -9.74 0.28 -23.26
N PRO A 90 -9.68 -0.64 -24.22
CA PRO A 90 -8.51 -1.50 -24.40
C PRO A 90 -7.26 -0.64 -24.61
N LYS A 91 -6.15 -1.03 -23.99
CA LYS A 91 -4.86 -0.33 -24.08
C LYS A 91 -4.78 1.03 -23.38
N GLN A 92 -5.85 1.52 -22.76
CA GLN A 92 -5.76 2.72 -21.92
C GLN A 92 -5.12 2.38 -20.58
N VAL A 93 -4.01 3.03 -20.29
CA VAL A 93 -3.26 2.93 -19.03
C VAL A 93 -3.25 4.27 -18.32
N THR A 94 -3.63 4.27 -17.05
CA THR A 94 -3.67 5.50 -16.25
C THR A 94 -2.72 5.42 -15.08
N PHE A 95 -1.95 6.48 -14.87
CA PHE A 95 -1.06 6.68 -13.72
C PHE A 95 -1.68 7.70 -12.79
N LEU A 96 -1.98 7.28 -11.56
CA LEU A 96 -2.58 8.11 -10.52
C LEU A 96 -1.58 8.33 -9.38
N SER A 97 -1.30 9.59 -9.03
CA SER A 97 -0.50 9.92 -7.85
C SER A 97 -1.15 11.05 -7.05
N ASN A 98 -1.30 10.86 -5.74
CA ASN A 98 -1.77 11.88 -4.80
C ASN A 98 -0.64 12.45 -3.92
N ARG A 99 0.60 12.02 -4.14
CA ARG A 99 1.78 12.44 -3.38
C ARG A 99 2.34 13.78 -3.84
N SER A 100 2.25 14.04 -5.13
CA SER A 100 2.76 15.28 -5.74
C SER A 100 1.95 15.63 -6.99
N ASN A 101 2.13 16.84 -7.52
CA ASN A 101 1.51 17.26 -8.78
C ASN A 101 2.29 16.79 -10.02
N ARG A 102 3.26 15.88 -9.85
CA ARG A 102 4.07 15.28 -10.93
C ARG A 102 4.46 13.85 -10.56
N LEU A 103 4.70 13.03 -11.57
CA LEU A 103 5.20 11.67 -11.38
C LEU A 103 6.60 11.68 -10.76
N SER A 104 6.81 10.81 -9.77
CA SER A 104 8.10 10.64 -9.09
C SER A 104 8.27 9.20 -8.57
N GLY A 105 9.50 8.77 -8.28
CA GLY A 105 9.77 7.46 -7.69
C GLY A 105 9.33 6.29 -8.60
N ASN A 106 8.76 5.24 -8.00
CA ASN A 106 8.39 4.02 -8.70
C ASN A 106 7.44 4.26 -9.87
N ILE A 107 6.41 5.09 -9.66
CA ILE A 107 5.39 5.35 -10.69
C ILE A 107 5.97 6.08 -11.91
N LYS A 108 6.97 6.96 -11.71
CA LYS A 108 7.68 7.62 -12.81
C LYS A 108 8.49 6.62 -13.63
N SER A 109 9.18 5.69 -12.97
CA SER A 109 10.00 4.69 -13.65
C SER A 109 9.13 3.78 -14.53
N VAL A 110 8.00 3.28 -13.99
CA VAL A 110 7.06 2.47 -14.78
C VAL A 110 6.44 3.28 -15.93
N PHE A 111 6.09 4.55 -15.70
CA PHE A 111 5.58 5.42 -16.75
C PHE A 111 6.57 5.54 -17.91
N LEU A 112 7.85 5.77 -17.64
CA LEU A 112 8.88 5.90 -18.68
C LEU A 112 9.03 4.61 -19.51
N GLU A 113 8.94 3.45 -18.90
CA GLU A 113 8.97 2.17 -19.61
C GLU A 113 7.68 1.96 -20.44
N MET A 114 6.52 2.30 -19.87
CA MET A 114 5.25 2.17 -20.58
C MET A 114 5.15 3.08 -21.81
N THR A 115 5.83 4.24 -21.84
CA THR A 115 5.87 5.10 -23.02
C THR A 115 6.58 4.46 -24.22
N LYS A 116 7.37 3.42 -24.00
CA LYS A 116 8.06 2.65 -25.05
C LYS A 116 7.19 1.55 -25.67
N VAL A 117 6.05 1.23 -25.04
CA VAL A 117 5.15 0.16 -25.49
C VAL A 117 4.23 0.69 -26.61
N PRO A 118 4.29 0.15 -27.82
CA PRO A 118 3.51 0.67 -28.92
C PRO A 118 2.01 0.41 -28.75
N GLY A 119 1.20 1.37 -29.15
CA GLY A 119 -0.25 1.27 -29.14
C GLY A 119 -0.91 1.36 -27.77
N VAL A 120 -0.19 1.77 -26.72
CA VAL A 120 -0.74 2.05 -25.39
C VAL A 120 -1.08 3.53 -25.31
N GLU A 121 -2.30 3.83 -24.86
CA GLU A 121 -2.76 5.19 -24.58
C GLU A 121 -2.53 5.50 -23.10
N ILE A 122 -1.62 6.43 -22.82
CA ILE A 122 -1.22 6.74 -21.44
C ILE A 122 -1.86 8.04 -20.98
N THR A 123 -2.53 8.00 -19.85
CA THR A 123 -3.04 9.19 -19.17
C THR A 123 -2.39 9.31 -17.78
N VAL A 124 -2.04 10.53 -17.40
CA VAL A 124 -1.45 10.83 -16.09
C VAL A 124 -2.36 11.79 -15.33
N LEU A 125 -2.69 11.45 -14.09
CA LEU A 125 -3.39 12.33 -13.17
C LEU A 125 -2.63 12.39 -11.85
N CYS A 126 -1.89 13.46 -11.66
CA CYS A 126 -1.19 13.78 -10.43
C CYS A 126 -1.88 14.95 -9.74
N HIS A 127 -2.31 14.75 -8.50
CA HIS A 127 -2.97 15.80 -7.73
C HIS A 127 -2.63 15.65 -6.24
N LYS A 128 -1.76 16.54 -5.76
CA LYS A 128 -1.43 16.59 -4.33
C LYS A 128 -2.58 17.24 -3.57
N GLY A 129 -3.15 16.52 -2.62
CA GLY A 129 -4.21 17.00 -1.76
C GLY A 129 -5.52 16.22 -1.89
N ASN A 130 -6.59 16.81 -1.36
CA ASN A 130 -7.89 16.15 -1.36
C ASN A 130 -8.62 16.38 -2.71
N LEU A 131 -8.82 15.32 -3.45
CA LEU A 131 -9.55 15.32 -4.73
C LEU A 131 -10.98 15.89 -4.62
N LEU A 132 -11.59 15.80 -3.43
CA LEU A 132 -12.93 16.33 -3.20
C LEU A 132 -13.02 17.86 -3.27
N HIS A 133 -11.87 18.55 -3.17
CA HIS A 133 -11.83 20.01 -3.26
C HIS A 133 -11.82 20.54 -4.72
N SER A 134 -11.69 19.64 -5.71
CA SER A 134 -11.67 20.00 -7.13
C SER A 134 -12.60 19.10 -7.93
N LEU A 135 -13.81 19.56 -8.18
CA LEU A 135 -14.81 18.81 -8.94
C LEU A 135 -14.33 18.38 -10.35
N PRO A 136 -13.60 19.21 -11.12
CA PRO A 136 -13.05 18.78 -12.40
C PRO A 136 -12.07 17.62 -12.26
N VAL A 137 -11.13 17.70 -11.30
CA VAL A 137 -10.14 16.64 -11.04
C VAL A 137 -10.83 15.36 -10.55
N LEU A 138 -11.83 15.50 -9.69
CA LEU A 138 -12.62 14.38 -9.20
C LEU A 138 -13.37 13.67 -10.34
N ARG A 139 -14.00 14.39 -11.23
CA ARG A 139 -14.68 13.83 -12.41
C ARG A 139 -13.69 13.10 -13.33
N GLN A 140 -12.54 13.71 -13.57
CA GLN A 140 -11.47 13.10 -14.37
C GLN A 140 -10.97 11.81 -13.71
N PHE A 141 -10.73 11.82 -12.40
CA PHE A 141 -10.34 10.63 -11.63
C PHE A 141 -11.37 9.49 -11.78
N LEU A 142 -12.67 9.78 -11.55
CA LEU A 142 -13.73 8.78 -11.66
C LEU A 142 -13.85 8.20 -13.06
N ARG A 143 -13.75 9.05 -14.08
CA ARG A 143 -13.75 8.61 -15.48
C ARG A 143 -12.57 7.69 -15.77
N LEU A 144 -11.35 8.13 -15.47
CA LEU A 144 -10.14 7.35 -15.73
C LEU A 144 -10.15 6.00 -15.00
N TYR A 145 -10.54 6.00 -13.72
CA TYR A 145 -10.66 4.76 -12.95
C TYR A 145 -11.70 3.79 -13.51
N ALA A 146 -12.75 4.29 -14.15
CA ALA A 146 -13.81 3.47 -14.70
C ALA A 146 -13.56 3.00 -16.15
N THR A 147 -12.68 3.68 -16.89
CA THR A 147 -12.46 3.41 -18.32
C THR A 147 -11.10 2.84 -18.65
N SER A 148 -10.11 2.95 -17.78
CA SER A 148 -8.77 2.42 -18.05
C SER A 148 -8.73 0.90 -17.88
N GLN A 149 -7.99 0.23 -18.76
CA GLN A 149 -7.71 -1.19 -18.61
C GLN A 149 -6.75 -1.47 -17.45
N VAL A 150 -5.73 -0.61 -17.29
CA VAL A 150 -4.77 -0.71 -16.20
C VAL A 150 -4.66 0.64 -15.50
N VAL A 151 -4.68 0.61 -14.16
CA VAL A 151 -4.49 1.79 -13.32
C VAL A 151 -3.32 1.53 -12.37
N PHE A 152 -2.27 2.33 -12.50
CA PHE A 152 -1.14 2.32 -11.58
C PHE A 152 -1.31 3.38 -10.50
N VAL A 153 -1.03 3.00 -9.24
CA VAL A 153 -1.03 3.90 -8.08
C VAL A 153 0.27 3.74 -7.28
N ASP A 154 0.75 4.79 -6.64
CA ASP A 154 2.00 4.80 -5.87
C ASP A 154 1.80 5.05 -4.37
N ASP A 155 0.57 5.27 -3.96
CA ASP A 155 0.21 5.51 -2.56
C ASP A 155 -1.21 5.04 -2.27
N TYR A 156 -1.63 5.25 -1.03
CA TYR A 156 -2.99 4.97 -0.59
C TYR A 156 -3.98 6.01 -1.11
N TYR A 157 -4.89 5.56 -1.96
CA TYR A 157 -6.02 6.35 -2.43
C TYR A 157 -7.29 5.97 -1.68
N HIS A 158 -7.62 6.72 -0.63
CA HIS A 158 -8.80 6.46 0.19
C HIS A 158 -10.10 6.39 -0.64
N LEU A 159 -10.23 7.23 -1.65
CA LEU A 159 -11.42 7.29 -2.50
C LEU A 159 -11.65 6.01 -3.32
N LEU A 160 -10.61 5.26 -3.66
CA LEU A 160 -10.77 3.97 -4.35
C LEU A 160 -11.59 2.98 -3.52
N SER A 161 -11.52 3.08 -2.19
CA SER A 161 -12.27 2.17 -1.30
C SER A 161 -13.78 2.31 -1.41
N TYR A 162 -14.27 3.44 -1.89
CA TYR A 162 -15.71 3.71 -2.03
C TYR A 162 -16.26 3.47 -3.43
N VAL A 163 -15.41 3.22 -4.41
CA VAL A 163 -15.81 2.97 -5.79
C VAL A 163 -15.57 1.50 -6.12
N LYS A 164 -16.64 0.77 -6.41
CA LYS A 164 -16.51 -0.62 -6.83
C LYS A 164 -15.78 -0.66 -8.18
N LYS A 165 -14.61 -1.26 -8.19
CA LYS A 165 -13.82 -1.50 -9.40
C LYS A 165 -14.55 -2.45 -10.35
N LYS A 166 -14.47 -2.20 -11.65
CA LYS A 166 -14.94 -3.15 -12.67
C LYS A 166 -13.98 -4.34 -12.75
N PRO A 167 -14.47 -5.55 -13.05
CA PRO A 167 -13.62 -6.73 -13.19
C PRO A 167 -12.54 -6.59 -14.26
N GLU A 168 -12.85 -5.85 -15.33
CA GLU A 168 -11.96 -5.65 -16.48
C GLU A 168 -10.82 -4.64 -16.19
N VAL A 169 -10.95 -3.86 -15.14
CA VAL A 169 -9.94 -2.87 -14.72
C VAL A 169 -8.93 -3.54 -13.81
N GLN A 170 -7.67 -3.49 -14.13
CA GLN A 170 -6.58 -3.94 -13.28
C GLN A 170 -6.01 -2.78 -12.48
N LEU A 171 -6.03 -2.88 -11.16
CA LEU A 171 -5.46 -1.88 -10.25
C LEU A 171 -4.15 -2.40 -9.67
N VAL A 172 -3.05 -1.72 -10.02
CA VAL A 172 -1.69 -2.11 -9.65
C VAL A 172 -1.09 -1.10 -8.69
N GLN A 173 -0.73 -1.57 -7.50
CA GLN A 173 -0.05 -0.77 -6.49
C GLN A 173 1.47 -0.88 -6.66
N LEU A 174 2.14 0.23 -6.94
CA LEU A 174 3.60 0.30 -7.06
C LEU A 174 4.28 0.70 -5.74
N TRP A 175 3.49 1.22 -4.80
CA TRP A 175 3.96 1.74 -3.53
C TRP A 175 5.14 2.72 -3.67
N HIS A 176 5.68 3.14 -2.54
CA HIS A 176 6.77 4.12 -2.52
C HIS A 176 7.92 3.72 -1.58
N ALA A 177 7.79 2.60 -0.88
CA ALA A 177 8.83 2.05 -0.02
C ALA A 177 9.53 0.87 -0.69
N CYS A 178 10.80 0.64 -0.37
CA CYS A 178 11.57 -0.48 -0.88
C CYS A 178 11.46 -1.72 0.01
N GLY A 179 11.03 -1.58 1.27
CA GLY A 179 10.93 -2.67 2.23
C GLY A 179 9.79 -2.48 3.21
N ALA A 180 9.65 -3.40 4.15
CA ALA A 180 8.60 -3.43 5.16
C ALA A 180 9.13 -2.93 6.52
N PHE A 181 9.67 -1.71 6.56
CA PHE A 181 10.30 -1.14 7.77
C PHE A 181 9.32 -0.62 8.83
N LYS A 182 8.05 -0.49 8.51
CA LYS A 182 7.01 -0.04 9.43
C LYS A 182 5.69 -0.70 9.09
N THR A 183 4.84 -0.86 10.09
CA THR A 183 3.48 -1.34 9.91
C THR A 183 2.62 -0.34 9.14
N PHE A 184 1.81 -0.83 8.23
CA PHE A 184 0.88 -0.03 7.44
C PHE A 184 -0.42 -0.81 7.18
N GLY A 185 -1.48 -0.11 6.80
CA GLY A 185 -2.74 -0.76 6.47
C GLY A 185 -3.25 -1.65 7.61
N TYR A 186 -3.49 -2.93 7.31
CA TYR A 186 -4.03 -3.90 8.27
C TYR A 186 -3.01 -4.43 9.28
N SER A 187 -1.71 -4.31 9.02
CA SER A 187 -0.68 -4.67 10.00
C SER A 187 -0.51 -3.65 11.13
N ARG A 188 -1.22 -2.50 11.09
CA ARG A 188 -1.25 -1.53 12.19
C ARG A 188 -2.05 -2.06 13.37
N GLN A 189 -1.56 -1.77 14.57
CA GLN A 189 -2.19 -2.17 15.84
C GLN A 189 -2.64 -0.96 16.67
N GLY A 190 -3.44 -1.20 17.70
CA GLY A 190 -3.91 -0.18 18.63
C GLY A 190 -4.85 0.83 17.97
N GLU A 191 -4.68 2.11 18.28
CA GLU A 191 -5.55 3.19 17.80
C GLU A 191 -5.42 3.46 16.28
N GLN A 192 -4.33 3.00 15.67
CA GLN A 192 -4.07 3.14 14.23
C GLN A 192 -4.53 1.94 13.42
N ALA A 193 -5.05 0.89 14.06
CA ALA A 193 -5.57 -0.29 13.38
C ALA A 193 -6.74 0.07 12.47
N LEU A 194 -6.77 -0.52 11.28
CA LEU A 194 -7.94 -0.42 10.42
C LEU A 194 -9.10 -1.23 11.01
N PRO A 195 -10.34 -0.72 10.96
CA PRO A 195 -11.51 -1.48 11.38
C PRO A 195 -11.62 -2.80 10.62
N GLN A 196 -12.06 -3.86 11.29
CA GLN A 196 -12.40 -5.12 10.64
C GLN A 196 -13.43 -4.87 9.53
N GLY A 197 -13.19 -5.42 8.34
CA GLY A 197 -14.08 -5.21 7.20
C GLY A 197 -13.86 -3.88 6.44
N SER A 198 -12.90 -3.05 6.83
CA SER A 198 -12.52 -1.88 6.04
C SER A 198 -12.25 -2.28 4.58
N PRO A 199 -12.75 -1.55 3.57
CA PRO A 199 -12.46 -1.82 2.17
C PRO A 199 -11.09 -1.30 1.73
N ASN A 200 -10.34 -0.64 2.63
CA ASN A 200 -9.05 -0.02 2.31
C ASN A 200 -8.07 -1.06 1.77
N HIS A 201 -7.33 -0.70 0.74
CA HIS A 201 -6.30 -1.51 0.07
C HIS A 201 -6.77 -2.80 -0.61
N ARG A 202 -7.93 -3.35 -0.29
CA ARG A 202 -8.39 -4.68 -0.76
C ARG A 202 -8.71 -4.75 -2.26
N GLN A 203 -8.73 -3.63 -2.96
CA GLN A 203 -9.08 -3.59 -4.38
C GLN A 203 -7.90 -3.80 -5.33
N TYR A 204 -6.67 -3.90 -4.80
CA TYR A 204 -5.51 -4.14 -5.65
C TYR A 204 -5.57 -5.54 -6.27
N ASP A 205 -5.39 -5.60 -7.58
CA ASP A 205 -5.21 -6.86 -8.29
C ASP A 205 -3.77 -7.33 -8.14
N TYR A 206 -2.83 -6.37 -8.15
CA TYR A 206 -1.42 -6.63 -7.91
C TYR A 206 -0.78 -5.55 -7.06
N ALA A 207 0.20 -5.94 -6.26
CA ALA A 207 1.12 -5.05 -5.56
C ALA A 207 2.56 -5.44 -5.92
N ILE A 208 3.35 -4.46 -6.39
CA ILE A 208 4.74 -4.68 -6.78
C ILE A 208 5.64 -4.34 -5.60
N VAL A 209 6.50 -5.29 -5.23
CA VAL A 209 7.39 -5.18 -4.09
C VAL A 209 8.84 -5.51 -4.44
N SER A 210 9.77 -5.12 -3.57
CA SER A 210 11.20 -5.19 -3.85
C SER A 210 11.78 -6.61 -3.87
N SER A 211 11.21 -7.55 -3.10
CA SER A 211 11.72 -8.91 -3.00
C SER A 211 10.68 -9.88 -2.46
N GLN A 212 10.96 -11.17 -2.61
CA GLN A 212 10.11 -12.26 -2.10
C GLN A 212 9.92 -12.20 -0.59
N GLN A 213 10.95 -11.80 0.16
CA GLN A 213 10.93 -11.77 1.62
C GLN A 213 9.92 -10.78 2.19
N VAL A 214 9.62 -9.70 1.47
CA VAL A 214 8.65 -8.69 1.93
C VAL A 214 7.22 -8.98 1.48
N CYS A 215 6.99 -9.94 0.58
CA CYS A 215 5.65 -10.27 0.09
C CYS A 215 4.63 -10.54 1.20
N PRO A 216 4.93 -11.36 2.23
CA PRO A 216 3.98 -11.60 3.32
C PRO A 216 3.58 -10.34 4.08
N CYS A 217 4.55 -9.44 4.34
CA CYS A 217 4.28 -8.17 5.03
C CYS A 217 3.35 -7.25 4.22
N TYR A 218 3.51 -7.24 2.90
CA TYR A 218 2.66 -6.44 2.02
C TYR A 218 1.28 -7.08 1.81
N ALA A 219 1.19 -8.40 1.73
CA ALA A 219 -0.07 -9.12 1.69
C ALA A 219 -0.91 -8.84 2.95
N GLU A 220 -0.30 -8.93 4.13
CA GLU A 220 -0.90 -8.58 5.40
C GLU A 220 -1.30 -7.09 5.44
N GLY A 221 -0.35 -6.19 5.15
CA GLY A 221 -0.57 -4.75 5.23
C GLY A 221 -1.67 -4.25 4.28
N PHE A 222 -1.79 -4.81 3.08
CA PHE A 222 -2.87 -4.49 2.14
C PHE A 222 -4.12 -5.34 2.34
N GLY A 223 -4.06 -6.44 3.10
CA GLY A 223 -5.18 -7.37 3.27
C GLY A 223 -5.60 -8.03 1.96
N ILE A 224 -4.63 -8.41 1.12
CA ILE A 224 -4.82 -9.09 -0.16
C ILE A 224 -4.10 -10.45 -0.14
N ASP A 225 -4.46 -11.32 -1.08
CA ASP A 225 -3.83 -12.63 -1.21
C ASP A 225 -2.34 -12.49 -1.55
N LEU A 226 -1.52 -13.37 -0.98
CA LEU A 226 -0.08 -13.38 -1.22
C LEU A 226 0.28 -13.49 -2.71
N GLN A 227 -0.51 -14.23 -3.48
CA GLN A 227 -0.32 -14.43 -4.93
C GLN A 227 -0.46 -13.13 -5.74
N LYS A 228 -1.12 -12.10 -5.18
CA LYS A 228 -1.25 -10.77 -5.79
C LYS A 228 -0.04 -9.86 -5.52
N VAL A 229 0.85 -10.28 -4.64
CA VAL A 229 2.05 -9.51 -4.30
C VAL A 229 3.23 -10.06 -5.10
N LEU A 230 3.71 -9.25 -6.04
CA LEU A 230 4.71 -9.66 -7.02
C LEU A 230 6.09 -9.08 -6.69
N PRO A 231 7.10 -9.92 -6.44
CA PRO A 231 8.45 -9.50 -6.07
C PRO A 231 9.28 -9.11 -7.30
N LEU A 232 8.83 -8.11 -8.06
CA LEU A 232 9.46 -7.70 -9.32
C LEU A 232 10.58 -6.65 -9.14
N GLY A 233 10.90 -6.28 -7.91
CA GLY A 233 11.86 -5.24 -7.62
C GLY A 233 11.20 -3.87 -7.37
N SER A 234 12.02 -2.87 -7.06
CA SER A 234 11.58 -1.48 -6.91
C SER A 234 11.90 -0.71 -8.20
N PRO A 235 10.90 -0.31 -9.01
CA PRO A 235 11.15 0.25 -10.36
C PRO A 235 12.09 1.46 -10.37
N ARG A 236 12.07 2.29 -9.32
CA ARG A 236 12.99 3.43 -9.23
C ARG A 236 14.46 3.04 -9.05
N CYS A 237 14.73 1.80 -8.63
CA CYS A 237 16.09 1.31 -8.42
C CYS A 237 16.76 0.89 -9.74
N ASP A 238 16.02 0.69 -10.81
CA ASP A 238 16.55 0.29 -12.13
C ASP A 238 17.55 1.31 -12.67
N ARG A 239 17.38 2.60 -12.30
CA ARG A 239 18.34 3.64 -12.66
C ARG A 239 19.75 3.42 -12.09
N PHE A 240 19.90 2.66 -11.00
CA PHE A 240 21.22 2.30 -10.47
C PHE A 240 21.93 1.24 -11.32
N ALA A 241 21.20 0.53 -12.17
CA ALA A 241 21.76 -0.37 -13.18
C ALA A 241 22.08 0.34 -14.50
N ASP A 242 21.55 1.54 -14.74
CA ASP A 242 21.79 2.33 -15.94
C ASP A 242 23.18 3.00 -15.88
N ASP A 243 24.09 2.61 -16.78
CA ASP A 243 25.47 3.13 -16.80
C ASP A 243 25.53 4.62 -17.16
N ARG A 244 24.56 5.15 -17.93
CA ARG A 244 24.44 6.58 -18.21
C ARG A 244 24.07 7.36 -16.95
N TYR A 245 23.24 6.79 -16.08
CA TYR A 245 22.90 7.40 -14.80
C TYR A 245 24.11 7.39 -13.87
N LYS A 246 24.89 6.30 -13.83
CA LYS A 246 26.13 6.22 -13.02
C LYS A 246 27.16 7.23 -13.49
N ALA A 247 27.38 7.34 -14.79
CA ALA A 247 28.34 8.30 -15.37
C ALA A 247 28.01 9.78 -15.08
N ALA A 248 26.75 10.11 -14.75
CA ALA A 248 26.38 11.47 -14.36
C ALA A 248 26.76 11.84 -12.92
N PHE A 249 27.25 10.89 -12.11
CA PHE A 249 27.68 11.09 -10.71
C PHE A 249 29.17 10.81 -10.47
N THR A 250 29.92 10.41 -11.49
CA THR A 250 31.38 10.31 -11.51
C THR A 250 32.00 11.50 -12.21
#